data_db28b72443ebc2502afe18a718756c38
#
_entry.id   db28b72443ebc2502afe18a718756c38
#
_cell.length_a   1.000
_cell.length_b   1.000
_cell.length_c   1.000
_cell.angle_alpha   90.00
_cell.angle_beta   90.00
_cell.angle_gamma   90.00
#
_symmetry.space_group_name_H-M   'P 1'
#
loop_
_entity.id
_entity.type
_entity.pdbx_description
1 polymer ?
#
loop_
_entity_poly.entity_id
_entity_poly.type
_entity_poly.pdbx_seq_one_letter_code
_entity_poly.pdbx_strand_id
1 'polypeptide(L)'
;MKKVLLVVALTATVLVGCSKQPDSESNNENMTQPAIAQPVAEEKSDAEKGAERILSKDTLTDVIEMVKPTMSDEFDAFPASAGVLAFWMENKHTKIGDIRVLDSSTRGKILKDSFNERGKRLCVSGTIVEIQVDRSGGFPSYHAGLASNYTDFTRVLAVGSTGELVANSSVTFCGVVIGKIGFNNAIGGTTNAPYLVGMFDLPENR
;
A
#
# COMPACT_ATOMS: atom_id res chain seq x y z
N MET A 1 -41.00 -9.69 16.95
CA MET A 1 -41.98 -10.13 15.93
C MET A 1 -42.33 -8.97 15.05
N LYS A 2 -41.81 -8.93 13.80
CA LYS A 2 -42.39 -8.33 12.59
C LYS A 2 -41.29 -8.41 11.52
N LYS A 3 -41.43 -9.42 10.65
CA LYS A 3 -40.65 -9.59 9.42
C LYS A 3 -41.16 -8.57 8.41
N VAL A 4 -40.27 -7.76 7.84
CA VAL A 4 -40.58 -6.98 6.63
C VAL A 4 -39.80 -7.60 5.49
N LEU A 5 -40.50 -8.24 4.59
CA LEU A 5 -40.02 -8.69 3.29
C LEU A 5 -40.06 -7.48 2.34
N LEU A 6 -38.92 -7.14 1.75
CA LEU A 6 -38.84 -6.19 0.65
C LEU A 6 -38.51 -6.96 -0.62
N VAL A 7 -39.49 -7.05 -1.50
CA VAL A 7 -39.39 -7.60 -2.85
C VAL A 7 -38.93 -6.47 -3.77
N VAL A 8 -37.82 -6.60 -4.42
CA VAL A 8 -37.34 -5.68 -5.48
C VAL A 8 -37.50 -6.39 -6.83
N ALA A 9 -38.40 -5.85 -7.65
CA ALA A 9 -38.67 -6.32 -9.00
C ALA A 9 -37.60 -5.81 -9.97
N LEU A 10 -37.02 -6.73 -10.73
CA LEU A 10 -36.15 -6.46 -11.88
C LEU A 10 -37.01 -6.14 -13.09
N THR A 11 -36.85 -4.97 -13.70
CA THR A 11 -37.34 -4.66 -15.06
C THR A 11 -36.15 -4.60 -16.04
N ALA A 12 -36.09 -5.58 -16.92
CA ALA A 12 -35.21 -5.60 -18.08
C ALA A 12 -35.87 -4.88 -19.26
N THR A 13 -35.24 -3.85 -19.79
CA THR A 13 -35.59 -3.22 -21.06
C THR A 13 -34.58 -3.56 -22.13
N VAL A 14 -35.00 -4.36 -23.12
CA VAL A 14 -34.26 -4.68 -24.33
C VAL A 14 -34.65 -3.67 -25.40
N LEU A 15 -33.71 -2.93 -25.95
CA LEU A 15 -33.89 -2.10 -27.15
C LEU A 15 -33.17 -2.74 -28.31
N VAL A 16 -33.91 -3.36 -29.21
CA VAL A 16 -33.49 -3.82 -30.52
C VAL A 16 -33.65 -2.66 -31.51
N GLY A 17 -32.56 -2.20 -32.09
CA GLY A 17 -32.55 -1.21 -33.16
C GLY A 17 -32.02 -1.84 -34.44
N CYS A 18 -32.89 -2.25 -35.35
CA CYS A 18 -32.59 -2.56 -36.75
C CYS A 18 -32.55 -1.26 -37.57
N SER A 19 -31.51 -1.03 -38.34
CA SER A 19 -31.56 -0.10 -39.48
C SER A 19 -30.92 -0.72 -40.71
N LYS A 20 -31.68 -0.55 -41.79
CA LYS A 20 -31.57 -1.10 -43.13
C LYS A 20 -30.33 -0.65 -43.91
N GLN A 21 -29.80 -1.60 -44.67
CA GLN A 21 -28.89 -1.45 -45.78
C GLN A 21 -29.66 -0.94 -47.05
N PRO A 22 -29.04 -0.18 -47.93
CA PRO A 22 -29.29 -0.33 -49.35
C PRO A 22 -28.01 -0.69 -50.12
N ASP A 23 -28.19 -1.64 -51.02
CA ASP A 23 -27.24 -2.10 -52.01
C ASP A 23 -26.81 -1.00 -52.97
N SER A 24 -25.55 -1.01 -53.34
CA SER A 24 -25.10 -0.48 -54.65
C SER A 24 -23.78 -1.16 -55.03
N GLU A 25 -23.84 -1.98 -56.05
CA GLU A 25 -22.68 -2.54 -56.76
C GLU A 25 -21.83 -1.44 -57.40
N SER A 26 -20.51 -1.57 -57.25
CA SER A 26 -19.57 -1.16 -58.31
C SER A 26 -18.23 -1.84 -58.11
N ASN A 27 -17.90 -2.70 -59.05
CA ASN A 27 -16.58 -3.32 -59.22
C ASN A 27 -15.49 -2.24 -59.36
N ASN A 28 -14.41 -2.42 -58.57
CA ASN A 28 -13.09 -2.03 -59.02
C ASN A 28 -12.04 -2.90 -58.32
N GLU A 29 -11.47 -3.86 -59.05
CA GLU A 29 -10.29 -4.62 -58.65
C GLU A 29 -9.12 -3.65 -58.58
N ASN A 30 -8.64 -3.39 -57.34
CA ASN A 30 -7.32 -2.83 -57.15
C ASN A 30 -6.62 -3.67 -56.08
N MET A 31 -5.69 -4.49 -56.55
CA MET A 31 -4.76 -5.26 -55.68
C MET A 31 -3.96 -4.28 -54.83
N THR A 32 -4.43 -4.06 -53.61
CA THR A 32 -3.67 -3.35 -52.59
C THR A 32 -2.97 -4.38 -51.72
N GLN A 33 -1.67 -4.44 -51.83
CA GLN A 33 -0.74 -5.17 -51.05
C GLN A 33 -1.07 -5.00 -49.52
N PRO A 34 -1.12 -6.05 -48.68
CA PRO A 34 -1.37 -5.87 -47.25
C PRO A 34 -0.20 -5.09 -46.65
N ALA A 35 -0.49 -3.89 -46.17
CA ALA A 35 0.43 -3.12 -45.37
C ALA A 35 0.75 -3.94 -44.11
N ILE A 36 2.01 -4.33 -43.98
CA ILE A 36 2.54 -4.93 -42.76
C ILE A 36 2.36 -3.88 -41.64
N ALA A 37 1.39 -4.10 -40.77
CA ALA A 37 1.21 -3.27 -39.58
C ALA A 37 2.50 -3.38 -38.74
N GLN A 38 3.24 -2.27 -38.71
CA GLN A 38 4.35 -2.14 -37.78
C GLN A 38 3.78 -2.23 -36.36
N PRO A 39 4.41 -3.00 -35.45
CA PRO A 39 3.97 -3.05 -34.07
C PRO A 39 4.07 -1.64 -33.48
N VAL A 40 2.93 -1.05 -33.15
CA VAL A 40 2.85 0.19 -32.38
C VAL A 40 3.43 -0.16 -31.02
N ALA A 41 4.59 0.40 -30.68
CA ALA A 41 5.14 0.28 -29.35
C ALA A 41 4.14 0.90 -28.37
N GLU A 42 3.52 0.11 -27.51
CA GLU A 42 2.65 0.59 -26.45
C GLU A 42 3.46 1.51 -25.53
N GLU A 43 3.07 2.75 -25.46
CA GLU A 43 3.70 3.71 -24.57
C GLU A 43 3.29 3.38 -23.12
N LYS A 44 4.30 3.07 -22.28
CA LYS A 44 4.07 2.73 -20.85
C LYS A 44 3.33 3.86 -20.15
N SER A 45 2.38 3.49 -19.30
CA SER A 45 1.65 4.42 -18.45
C SER A 45 2.59 5.13 -17.47
N ASP A 46 2.17 6.28 -16.94
CA ASP A 46 2.97 7.00 -15.93
C ASP A 46 3.13 6.20 -14.63
N ALA A 47 2.17 5.34 -14.31
CA ALA A 47 2.25 4.42 -13.18
C ALA A 47 3.35 3.37 -13.40
N GLU A 48 3.45 2.77 -14.59
CA GLU A 48 4.50 1.80 -14.94
C GLU A 48 5.89 2.45 -14.93
N LYS A 49 6.02 3.64 -15.52
CA LYS A 49 7.28 4.43 -15.47
C LYS A 49 7.67 4.76 -14.01
N GLY A 50 6.68 5.08 -13.17
CA GLY A 50 6.87 5.31 -11.73
C GLY A 50 7.37 4.07 -10.99
N ALA A 51 6.74 2.93 -11.22
CA ALA A 51 7.11 1.64 -10.63
C ALA A 51 8.54 1.22 -11.04
N GLU A 52 8.87 1.33 -12.33
CA GLU A 52 10.22 1.04 -12.83
C GLU A 52 11.29 1.91 -12.16
N ARG A 53 11.03 3.21 -12.02
CA ARG A 53 11.95 4.14 -11.35
C ARG A 53 12.17 3.78 -9.88
N ILE A 54 11.14 3.34 -9.19
CA ILE A 54 11.23 2.90 -7.80
C ILE A 54 12.01 1.59 -7.72
N LEU A 55 11.68 0.62 -8.56
CA LEU A 55 12.35 -0.68 -8.60
C LEU A 55 13.79 -0.64 -9.14
N SER A 56 14.20 0.46 -9.80
CA SER A 56 15.60 0.67 -10.20
C SER A 56 16.53 0.99 -9.03
N LYS A 57 16.00 1.26 -7.84
CA LYS A 57 16.80 1.47 -6.64
C LYS A 57 17.29 0.13 -6.09
N ASP A 58 18.58 0.06 -5.77
CA ASP A 58 19.22 -1.18 -5.35
C ASP A 58 19.19 -1.39 -3.85
N THR A 59 19.19 -0.31 -3.06
CA THR A 59 19.24 -0.38 -1.60
C THR A 59 18.02 0.26 -0.94
N LEU A 60 17.69 -0.21 0.27
CA LEU A 60 16.64 0.39 1.10
C LEU A 60 16.91 1.88 1.37
N THR A 61 18.18 2.26 1.56
CA THR A 61 18.56 3.66 1.76
C THR A 61 18.24 4.51 0.54
N ASP A 62 18.54 4.04 -0.67
CA ASP A 62 18.30 4.80 -1.91
C ASP A 62 16.80 5.05 -2.14
N VAL A 63 15.95 4.04 -1.90
CA VAL A 63 14.52 4.24 -2.04
C VAL A 63 13.95 5.13 -0.93
N ILE A 64 14.45 5.03 0.30
CA ILE A 64 14.06 5.93 1.39
C ILE A 64 14.35 7.38 1.01
N GLU A 65 15.57 7.70 0.56
CA GLU A 65 15.91 9.07 0.14
C GLU A 65 15.04 9.57 -1.00
N MET A 66 14.66 8.70 -1.94
CA MET A 66 13.76 9.05 -3.03
C MET A 66 12.34 9.37 -2.57
N VAL A 67 11.79 8.61 -1.61
CA VAL A 67 10.40 8.80 -1.13
C VAL A 67 10.29 9.77 0.04
N LYS A 68 11.38 10.06 0.74
CA LYS A 68 11.42 10.92 1.94
C LYS A 68 10.76 12.30 1.75
N PRO A 69 10.91 12.99 0.60
CA PRO A 69 10.20 14.27 0.38
C PRO A 69 8.68 14.16 0.36
N THR A 70 8.14 12.96 0.13
CA THR A 70 6.68 12.69 0.11
C THR A 70 6.17 12.06 1.41
N MET A 71 7.06 11.78 2.37
CA MET A 71 6.67 11.31 3.68
C MET A 71 5.97 12.43 4.46
N SER A 72 4.86 12.14 5.09
CA SER A 72 4.01 13.13 5.78
C SER A 72 3.47 12.62 7.11
N ASP A 73 3.04 13.54 7.94
CA ASP A 73 2.16 13.26 9.06
C ASP A 73 0.72 13.34 8.57
N GLU A 74 -0.12 12.40 8.96
CA GLU A 74 -1.50 12.32 8.47
C GLU A 74 -2.49 12.20 9.64
N PHE A 75 -3.77 12.44 9.34
CA PHE A 75 -4.87 12.23 10.29
C PHE A 75 -5.91 11.29 9.64
N ASP A 76 -6.19 10.17 10.29
CA ASP A 76 -7.10 9.11 9.83
C ASP A 76 -6.85 8.62 8.37
N ALA A 77 -5.62 8.79 7.88
CA ALA A 77 -5.21 8.39 6.55
C ALA A 77 -3.78 7.83 6.57
N PHE A 78 -3.41 7.10 5.54
CA PHE A 78 -2.06 6.57 5.39
C PHE A 78 -1.30 7.35 4.30
N PRO A 79 -0.06 7.79 4.58
CA PRO A 79 0.76 8.48 3.58
C PRO A 79 0.98 7.60 2.34
N ALA A 80 0.84 8.18 1.13
CA ALA A 80 1.09 7.44 -0.11
C ALA A 80 2.53 6.89 -0.19
N SER A 81 3.49 7.59 0.39
CA SER A 81 4.89 7.15 0.51
C SER A 81 5.04 5.81 1.23
N ALA A 82 4.12 5.47 2.14
CA ALA A 82 4.13 4.18 2.83
C ALA A 82 3.86 3.02 1.86
N GLY A 83 2.84 3.16 0.99
CA GLY A 83 2.55 2.17 -0.04
C GLY A 83 3.69 1.99 -1.03
N VAL A 84 4.32 3.10 -1.45
CA VAL A 84 5.48 3.07 -2.36
C VAL A 84 6.66 2.32 -1.74
N LEU A 85 6.97 2.59 -0.46
CA LEU A 85 8.06 1.91 0.23
C LEU A 85 7.73 0.42 0.47
N ALA A 86 6.49 0.09 0.85
CA ALA A 86 6.03 -1.29 0.99
C ALA A 86 6.12 -2.07 -0.33
N PHE A 87 5.71 -1.45 -1.45
CA PHE A 87 5.84 -2.03 -2.79
C PHE A 87 7.30 -2.36 -3.12
N TRP A 88 8.22 -1.44 -2.86
CA TRP A 88 9.65 -1.69 -3.10
C TRP A 88 10.19 -2.82 -2.22
N MET A 89 9.89 -2.78 -0.91
CA MET A 89 10.35 -3.80 0.05
C MET A 89 9.88 -5.21 -0.35
N GLU A 90 8.63 -5.35 -0.78
CA GLU A 90 8.09 -6.65 -1.23
C GLU A 90 8.79 -7.14 -2.49
N ASN A 91 8.91 -6.29 -3.52
CA ASN A 91 9.53 -6.68 -4.80
C ASN A 91 11.04 -6.94 -4.70
N LYS A 92 11.74 -6.31 -3.76
CA LYS A 92 13.17 -6.54 -3.52
C LYS A 92 13.43 -7.64 -2.49
N HIS A 93 12.37 -8.27 -1.96
CA HIS A 93 12.47 -9.30 -0.93
C HIS A 93 13.32 -8.84 0.26
N THR A 94 13.07 -7.59 0.69
CA THR A 94 13.75 -6.96 1.83
C THR A 94 13.69 -7.85 3.06
N LYS A 95 14.77 -7.90 3.81
CA LYS A 95 14.85 -8.62 5.07
C LYS A 95 14.86 -7.67 6.26
N ILE A 96 14.48 -8.16 7.42
CA ILE A 96 14.51 -7.34 8.64
C ILE A 96 15.93 -6.84 8.97
N GLY A 97 16.96 -7.58 8.52
CA GLY A 97 18.36 -7.17 8.60
C GLY A 97 18.65 -5.85 7.89
N ASP A 98 18.04 -5.65 6.71
CA ASP A 98 18.21 -4.43 5.90
C ASP A 98 17.60 -3.20 6.61
N ILE A 99 16.53 -3.40 7.37
CA ILE A 99 15.93 -2.34 8.19
C ILE A 99 16.81 -2.05 9.41
N ARG A 100 17.39 -3.09 10.02
CA ARG A 100 18.16 -2.97 11.26
C ARG A 100 19.48 -2.19 11.12
N VAL A 101 20.01 -2.05 9.91
CA VAL A 101 21.24 -1.27 9.66
C VAL A 101 20.99 0.23 9.53
N LEU A 102 19.73 0.66 9.35
CA LEU A 102 19.39 2.08 9.29
C LEU A 102 19.61 2.78 10.65
N ASP A 103 19.83 4.10 10.61
CA ASP A 103 19.92 4.92 11.81
C ASP A 103 18.67 4.76 12.69
N SER A 104 18.86 4.64 13.99
CA SER A 104 17.77 4.41 14.91
C SER A 104 17.11 5.70 15.37
N SER A 105 15.80 5.63 15.55
CA SER A 105 14.98 6.64 16.21
C SER A 105 14.35 6.09 17.48
N THR A 106 13.61 6.95 18.20
CA THR A 106 12.78 6.57 19.34
C THR A 106 11.39 7.15 19.18
N ARG A 107 10.39 6.50 19.81
CA ARG A 107 9.03 7.00 19.81
C ARG A 107 8.93 8.47 20.24
N GLY A 108 9.64 8.87 21.31
CA GLY A 108 9.62 10.23 21.82
C GLY A 108 10.17 11.25 20.81
N LYS A 109 11.25 10.92 20.08
CA LYS A 109 11.79 11.79 19.02
C LYS A 109 10.79 11.96 17.88
N ILE A 110 10.17 10.85 17.42
CA ILE A 110 9.18 10.88 16.34
C ILE A 110 7.97 11.73 16.73
N LEU A 111 7.43 11.57 17.95
CA LEU A 111 6.28 12.36 18.41
C LEU A 111 6.62 13.83 18.58
N LYS A 112 7.86 14.16 18.97
CA LYS A 112 8.33 15.54 19.09
C LYS A 112 8.54 16.19 17.73
N ASP A 113 9.23 15.53 16.83
CA ASP A 113 9.63 16.06 15.52
C ASP A 113 9.78 14.91 14.50
N SER A 114 8.65 14.49 13.92
CA SER A 114 8.63 13.41 12.96
C SER A 114 9.42 13.72 11.70
N PHE A 115 9.44 14.99 11.27
CA PHE A 115 10.13 15.42 10.04
C PHE A 115 11.62 15.03 10.05
N ASN A 116 12.32 15.28 11.16
CA ASN A 116 13.74 14.94 11.32
C ASN A 116 14.00 13.46 11.59
N GLU A 117 12.94 12.68 11.85
CA GLU A 117 13.06 11.25 12.13
C GLU A 117 12.62 10.36 10.95
N ARG A 118 12.05 10.94 9.88
CA ARG A 118 11.65 10.23 8.65
C ARG A 118 12.83 9.53 8.00
N GLY A 119 12.61 8.29 7.57
CA GLY A 119 13.63 7.45 6.97
C GLY A 119 14.52 6.68 7.96
N LYS A 120 14.51 7.02 9.25
CA LYS A 120 15.18 6.23 10.28
C LYS A 120 14.35 5.01 10.66
N ARG A 121 14.97 4.04 11.33
CA ARG A 121 14.25 2.87 11.85
C ARG A 121 13.72 3.10 13.26
N LEU A 122 12.59 2.47 13.54
CA LEU A 122 12.13 2.19 14.89
C LEU A 122 11.77 0.72 15.01
N CYS A 123 12.30 0.03 16.04
CA CYS A 123 11.85 -1.30 16.42
C CYS A 123 11.02 -1.18 17.70
N VAL A 124 9.84 -1.78 17.72
CA VAL A 124 8.92 -1.77 18.86
C VAL A 124 8.50 -3.17 19.21
N SER A 125 8.46 -3.48 20.51
CA SER A 125 7.86 -4.71 21.02
C SER A 125 6.55 -4.37 21.73
N GLY A 126 5.53 -5.16 21.48
CA GLY A 126 4.20 -4.90 22.06
C GLY A 126 3.19 -5.97 21.69
N THR A 127 1.95 -5.70 22.01
CA THR A 127 0.80 -6.55 21.68
C THR A 127 0.08 -5.96 20.46
N ILE A 128 -0.26 -6.81 19.52
CA ILE A 128 -1.12 -6.44 18.38
C ILE A 128 -2.52 -6.16 18.90
N VAL A 129 -3.02 -4.93 18.73
CA VAL A 129 -4.40 -4.57 19.11
C VAL A 129 -5.37 -4.77 17.96
N GLU A 130 -4.87 -4.62 16.72
CA GLU A 130 -5.60 -4.93 15.49
C GLU A 130 -4.60 -5.30 14.39
N ILE A 131 -5.03 -6.13 13.47
CA ILE A 131 -4.30 -6.46 12.25
C ILE A 131 -5.31 -6.74 11.13
N GLN A 132 -5.12 -6.11 9.97
CA GLN A 132 -5.99 -6.25 8.81
C GLN A 132 -5.12 -6.42 7.58
N VAL A 133 -5.52 -7.35 6.69
CA VAL A 133 -4.84 -7.56 5.41
C VAL A 133 -5.44 -6.66 4.33
N ASP A 134 -4.58 -6.00 3.59
CA ASP A 134 -4.89 -5.31 2.34
C ASP A 134 -4.26 -6.06 1.16
N ARG A 135 -5.04 -6.33 0.12
CA ARG A 135 -4.61 -7.00 -1.12
C ARG A 135 -4.79 -6.12 -2.35
N SER A 136 -5.18 -4.87 -2.17
CA SER A 136 -5.44 -3.95 -3.28
C SER A 136 -4.19 -3.56 -4.07
N GLY A 137 -3.01 -3.61 -3.44
CA GLY A 137 -1.72 -3.23 -4.02
C GLY A 137 -1.02 -4.33 -4.86
N GLY A 138 -1.70 -5.44 -5.18
CA GLY A 138 -1.10 -6.56 -5.96
C GLY A 138 -0.25 -7.53 -5.13
N PHE A 139 -0.02 -7.25 -3.87
CA PHE A 139 0.61 -8.13 -2.87
C PHE A 139 -0.09 -7.96 -1.52
N PRO A 140 -0.07 -8.97 -0.63
CA PRO A 140 -0.63 -8.83 0.69
C PRO A 140 0.24 -7.88 1.54
N SER A 141 -0.36 -6.80 2.04
CA SER A 141 0.21 -5.95 3.07
C SER A 141 -0.71 -5.92 4.29
N TYR A 142 -0.18 -5.59 5.45
CA TYR A 142 -0.94 -5.71 6.69
C TYR A 142 -0.88 -4.40 7.47
N HIS A 143 -2.04 -3.77 7.65
CA HIS A 143 -2.20 -2.65 8.55
C HIS A 143 -2.40 -3.16 9.97
N ALA A 144 -1.53 -2.76 10.89
CA ALA A 144 -1.63 -3.18 12.27
C ALA A 144 -1.41 -2.03 13.26
N GLY A 145 -2.00 -2.18 14.44
CA GLY A 145 -1.74 -1.36 15.61
C GLY A 145 -1.03 -2.18 16.68
N LEU A 146 0.07 -1.66 17.22
CA LEU A 146 0.78 -2.24 18.35
C LEU A 146 0.64 -1.36 19.57
N ALA A 147 0.34 -1.94 20.71
CA ALA A 147 0.36 -1.29 22.02
C ALA A 147 1.57 -1.77 22.81
N SER A 148 2.43 -0.82 23.21
CA SER A 148 3.51 -1.04 24.17
C SER A 148 3.13 -0.35 25.49
N ASN A 149 3.40 -0.99 26.64
CA ASN A 149 3.12 -0.40 27.97
C ASN A 149 1.68 0.13 28.13
N TYR A 150 0.69 -0.50 27.48
CA TYR A 150 -0.75 -0.17 27.54
C TYR A 150 -1.16 1.20 26.98
N THR A 151 -0.24 2.14 26.80
CA THR A 151 -0.54 3.53 26.39
C THR A 151 0.18 3.97 25.12
N ASP A 152 1.25 3.29 24.77
CA ASP A 152 2.12 3.66 23.65
C ASP A 152 1.71 2.95 22.39
N PHE A 153 0.92 3.62 21.56
CA PHE A 153 0.47 3.07 20.28
C PHE A 153 1.48 3.37 19.17
N THR A 154 1.64 2.39 18.27
CA THR A 154 2.40 2.51 17.01
C THR A 154 1.55 1.91 15.91
N ARG A 155 1.40 2.62 14.82
CA ARG A 155 0.73 2.14 13.60
C ARG A 155 1.77 1.65 12.62
N VAL A 156 1.50 0.51 11.99
CA VAL A 156 2.45 -0.10 11.07
C VAL A 156 1.77 -0.58 9.79
N LEU A 157 2.49 -0.47 8.69
CA LEU A 157 2.24 -1.19 7.44
C LEU A 157 3.32 -2.28 7.33
N ALA A 158 2.90 -3.53 7.51
CA ALA A 158 3.80 -4.66 7.44
C ALA A 158 3.78 -5.30 6.05
N VAL A 159 4.95 -5.68 5.56
CA VAL A 159 5.18 -6.52 4.38
C VAL A 159 5.83 -7.83 4.80
N GLY A 160 5.90 -8.79 3.90
CA GLY A 160 6.43 -10.13 4.17
C GLY A 160 5.47 -10.99 4.99
N SER A 161 6.03 -12.00 5.67
CA SER A 161 5.23 -12.95 6.46
C SER A 161 4.71 -12.34 7.76
N THR A 162 3.47 -12.63 8.08
CA THR A 162 2.87 -12.39 9.40
C THR A 162 2.71 -13.69 10.20
N GLY A 163 3.05 -14.86 9.62
CA GLY A 163 2.87 -16.17 10.27
C GLY A 163 1.46 -16.33 10.84
N GLU A 164 1.38 -16.77 12.07
CA GLU A 164 0.13 -16.97 12.84
C GLU A 164 -0.28 -15.73 13.66
N LEU A 165 0.27 -14.54 13.38
CA LEU A 165 -0.03 -13.34 14.15
C LEU A 165 -1.48 -12.88 13.98
N VAL A 166 -2.13 -12.66 15.12
CA VAL A 166 -3.51 -12.16 15.23
C VAL A 166 -3.58 -11.09 16.33
N ALA A 167 -4.74 -10.46 16.51
CA ALA A 167 -4.95 -9.59 17.67
C ALA A 167 -4.62 -10.33 18.98
N ASN A 168 -4.02 -9.62 19.92
CA ASN A 168 -3.45 -10.09 21.20
C ASN A 168 -2.15 -10.91 21.09
N SER A 169 -1.59 -11.13 19.91
CA SER A 169 -0.24 -11.69 19.77
C SER A 169 0.81 -10.70 20.28
N SER A 170 1.80 -11.20 21.03
CA SER A 170 2.98 -10.43 21.41
C SER A 170 4.05 -10.56 20.35
N VAL A 171 4.63 -9.44 19.89
CA VAL A 171 5.55 -9.43 18.76
C VAL A 171 6.52 -8.27 18.83
N THR A 172 7.63 -8.37 18.12
CA THR A 172 8.50 -7.24 17.76
C THR A 172 8.32 -6.90 16.29
N PHE A 173 8.20 -5.61 16.01
CA PHE A 173 8.15 -5.05 14.66
C PHE A 173 9.30 -4.08 14.47
N CYS A 174 9.99 -4.14 13.33
CA CYS A 174 10.97 -3.14 12.93
C CYS A 174 10.53 -2.50 11.61
N GLY A 175 10.58 -1.17 11.54
CA GLY A 175 10.17 -0.46 10.33
C GLY A 175 10.84 0.89 10.19
N VAL A 176 10.74 1.43 8.96
CA VAL A 176 11.13 2.77 8.57
C VAL A 176 10.09 3.77 9.03
N VAL A 177 10.50 4.83 9.68
CA VAL A 177 9.62 5.92 10.11
C VAL A 177 9.15 6.72 8.89
N ILE A 178 7.84 6.76 8.69
CA ILE A 178 7.21 7.58 7.64
C ILE A 178 6.78 8.94 8.21
N GLY A 179 6.32 8.96 9.45
CA GLY A 179 5.82 10.14 10.14
C GLY A 179 5.03 9.77 11.37
N LYS A 180 4.01 10.57 11.67
CA LYS A 180 3.00 10.32 12.69
C LYS A 180 1.64 10.16 12.04
N ILE A 181 0.79 9.35 12.65
CA ILE A 181 -0.63 9.32 12.33
C ILE A 181 -1.44 9.76 13.55
N GLY A 182 -2.32 10.74 13.35
CA GLY A 182 -3.33 11.12 14.31
C GLY A 182 -4.62 10.36 14.08
N PHE A 183 -5.31 9.98 15.14
CA PHE A 183 -6.62 9.33 15.08
C PHE A 183 -7.45 9.65 16.32
N ASN A 184 -8.78 9.62 16.16
CA ASN A 184 -9.68 9.81 17.29
C ASN A 184 -9.65 8.58 18.21
N ASN A 185 -9.54 8.81 19.50
CA ASN A 185 -9.58 7.73 20.49
C ASN A 185 -11.01 7.54 21.06
N ALA A 186 -11.24 6.40 21.72
CA ALA A 186 -12.56 6.01 22.21
C ALA A 186 -13.13 6.94 23.31
N ILE A 187 -12.30 7.81 23.90
CA ILE A 187 -12.72 8.76 24.94
C ILE A 187 -12.94 10.19 24.43
N GLY A 188 -13.00 10.36 23.08
CA GLY A 188 -13.32 11.65 22.45
C GLY A 188 -12.14 12.60 22.27
N GLY A 189 -10.90 12.14 22.48
CA GLY A 189 -9.68 12.89 22.21
C GLY A 189 -8.93 12.39 20.98
N THR A 190 -7.82 13.05 20.64
CA THR A 190 -6.91 12.65 19.57
C THR A 190 -5.68 11.96 20.14
N THR A 191 -5.25 10.87 19.52
CA THR A 191 -3.99 10.19 19.81
C THR A 191 -3.07 10.32 18.61
N ASN A 192 -1.77 10.57 18.84
CA ASN A 192 -0.74 10.54 17.82
C ASN A 192 0.16 9.31 18.04
N ALA A 193 0.42 8.56 17.01
CA ALA A 193 1.29 7.40 17.01
C ALA A 193 2.35 7.50 15.92
N PRO A 194 3.57 6.98 16.11
CA PRO A 194 4.50 6.75 15.00
C PRO A 194 3.84 5.87 13.94
N TYR A 195 4.11 6.18 12.68
CA TYR A 195 3.71 5.34 11.56
C TYR A 195 4.93 4.78 10.85
N LEU A 196 5.00 3.45 10.76
CA LEU A 196 6.17 2.71 10.27
C LEU A 196 5.78 1.82 9.09
N VAL A 197 6.73 1.63 8.16
CA VAL A 197 6.65 0.60 7.12
C VAL A 197 7.79 -0.40 7.33
N GLY A 198 7.48 -1.69 7.39
CA GLY A 198 8.50 -2.69 7.66
C GLY A 198 7.93 -4.09 7.85
N MET A 199 8.48 -4.85 8.79
CA MET A 199 8.07 -6.24 9.00
C MET A 199 8.15 -6.70 10.45
N PHE A 200 7.38 -7.72 10.75
CA PHE A 200 7.47 -8.43 12.03
C PHE A 200 8.76 -9.25 12.11
N ASP A 201 9.38 -9.30 13.30
CA ASP A 201 10.59 -10.07 13.55
C ASP A 201 10.26 -11.56 13.67
N LEU A 202 9.97 -12.18 12.54
CA LEU A 202 9.69 -13.60 12.40
C LEU A 202 10.84 -14.30 11.66
N PRO A 203 11.03 -15.63 11.86
CA PRO A 203 12.06 -16.39 11.17
C PRO A 203 12.02 -16.23 9.64
N GLU A 204 10.81 -16.18 9.07
CA GLU A 204 10.56 -16.06 7.63
C GLU A 204 11.00 -14.71 7.04
N ASN A 205 11.09 -13.68 7.88
CA ASN A 205 11.47 -12.31 7.49
C ASN A 205 12.97 -12.01 7.72
N ARG A 206 13.74 -12.99 8.23
CA ARG A 206 15.18 -12.85 8.51
C ARG A 206 16.08 -13.18 7.33
#